data_1a510e149e0f09b80505f6035c828574
#
_entry.id   1a510e149e0f09b80505f6035c828574
#
_cell.length_a   1.000
_cell.length_b   1.000
_cell.length_c   1.000
_cell.angle_alpha   90.00
_cell.angle_beta   90.00
_cell.angle_gamma   90.00
#
_symmetry.space_group_name_H-M   'P 1'
#
loop_
_entity.id
_entity.type
_entity.pdbx_description
1 polymer ?
#
loop_
_entity_poly.entity_id
_entity_poly.type
_entity_poly.pdbx_seq_one_letter_code
_entity_poly.pdbx_strand_id
1 'polypeptide(L)'
;MPPGPTSQTQRTELSDFPTPSPPGIPGPQQPQAVVEAFTRELVRSDDWQLAGIMAASGAARSLVAAFALARGHIRPAQVTQLLRVEEDFQTGEWGVVEGGHDIDAADLAARCAAPAVFLGLLRDAEAVR
;
A
#
# COMPACT_ATOMS: atom_id res chain seq x y z
N MET A 1 16.72 46.61 -27.80
CA MET A 1 16.19 45.88 -26.65
C MET A 1 16.10 44.42 -27.05
N PRO A 2 16.92 43.51 -26.54
CA PRO A 2 16.84 42.10 -26.88
C PRO A 2 15.68 41.44 -26.18
N PRO A 3 14.98 40.45 -26.81
CA PRO A 3 13.90 39.70 -26.17
C PRO A 3 14.45 38.82 -25.05
N GLY A 4 13.76 38.82 -23.90
CA GLY A 4 14.09 38.02 -22.72
C GLY A 4 13.91 36.52 -22.98
N PRO A 5 14.56 35.67 -22.16
CA PRO A 5 14.49 34.22 -22.33
C PRO A 5 13.11 33.69 -22.00
N THR A 6 12.52 33.06 -22.98
CA THR A 6 11.29 32.28 -22.84
C THR A 6 11.61 31.08 -21.95
N SER A 7 11.06 31.03 -20.75
CA SER A 7 11.12 29.88 -19.87
C SER A 7 10.31 28.74 -20.47
N GLN A 8 10.97 27.90 -21.27
CA GLN A 8 10.45 26.58 -21.59
C GLN A 8 10.56 25.72 -20.34
N THR A 9 9.43 25.57 -19.66
CA THR A 9 9.26 24.52 -18.66
C THR A 9 9.37 23.18 -19.38
N GLN A 10 10.57 22.59 -19.34
CA GLN A 10 10.77 21.23 -19.81
C GLN A 10 9.88 20.32 -18.93
N ARG A 11 8.76 19.89 -19.50
CA ARG A 11 8.05 18.71 -19.03
C ARG A 11 9.02 17.54 -19.22
N THR A 12 9.66 17.12 -18.15
CA THR A 12 10.36 15.84 -18.13
C THR A 12 9.29 14.76 -18.27
N GLU A 13 9.17 14.21 -19.45
CA GLU A 13 8.32 13.04 -19.69
C GLU A 13 8.81 11.90 -18.80
N LEU A 14 7.91 11.29 -18.03
CA LEU A 14 8.20 10.19 -17.11
C LEU A 14 8.75 8.94 -17.83
N SER A 15 8.70 8.95 -19.18
CA SER A 15 9.20 7.91 -20.07
C SER A 15 10.73 7.88 -20.23
N ASP A 16 11.45 8.93 -19.80
CA ASP A 16 12.89 9.06 -20.01
C ASP A 16 13.76 8.42 -18.90
N PHE A 17 13.13 7.76 -17.93
CA PHE A 17 13.88 6.95 -16.98
C PHE A 17 13.93 5.50 -17.48
N PRO A 18 15.07 5.07 -18.10
CA PRO A 18 15.29 3.66 -18.32
C PRO A 18 15.44 3.02 -16.93
N THR A 19 14.39 2.39 -16.45
CA THR A 19 14.52 1.45 -15.35
C THR A 19 15.01 0.13 -15.94
N PRO A 20 16.32 -0.20 -15.87
CA PRO A 20 16.73 -1.55 -16.07
C PRO A 20 16.27 -2.33 -14.84
N SER A 21 15.08 -2.85 -14.90
CA SER A 21 14.69 -3.91 -13.97
C SER A 21 15.67 -5.06 -14.25
N PRO A 22 16.46 -5.48 -13.26
CA PRO A 22 17.22 -6.72 -13.41
C PRO A 22 16.22 -7.82 -13.78
N PRO A 23 16.61 -8.84 -14.56
CA PRO A 23 15.77 -9.98 -14.85
C PRO A 23 15.46 -10.66 -13.51
N GLY A 24 14.46 -10.15 -12.83
CA GLY A 24 13.91 -10.75 -11.63
C GLY A 24 13.13 -11.99 -12.03
N ILE A 25 13.07 -12.95 -11.13
CA ILE A 25 12.14 -14.08 -11.25
C ILE A 25 10.77 -13.46 -11.51
N PRO A 26 10.11 -13.74 -12.66
CA PRO A 26 8.80 -13.17 -12.92
C PRO A 26 7.85 -13.66 -11.82
N GLY A 27 7.35 -12.73 -11.02
CA GLY A 27 6.33 -13.01 -10.04
C GLY A 27 5.07 -13.56 -10.73
N PRO A 28 4.18 -14.26 -10.00
CA PRO A 28 2.94 -14.75 -10.56
C PRO A 28 2.16 -13.59 -11.18
N GLN A 29 1.84 -13.71 -12.47
CA GLN A 29 1.05 -12.70 -13.15
C GLN A 29 -0.37 -12.70 -12.57
N GLN A 30 -0.84 -11.53 -12.17
CA GLN A 30 -2.21 -11.38 -11.71
C GLN A 30 -3.18 -11.41 -12.90
N PRO A 31 -4.35 -12.06 -12.76
CA PRO A 31 -5.38 -12.01 -13.80
C PRO A 31 -5.74 -10.57 -14.16
N GLN A 32 -5.84 -10.27 -15.46
CA GLN A 32 -6.12 -8.93 -15.97
C GLN A 32 -7.40 -8.33 -15.34
N ALA A 33 -8.42 -9.14 -15.15
CA ALA A 33 -9.68 -8.71 -14.52
C ALA A 33 -9.48 -8.18 -13.09
N VAL A 34 -8.54 -8.76 -12.33
CA VAL A 34 -8.19 -8.30 -10.97
C VAL A 34 -7.50 -6.95 -11.04
N VAL A 35 -6.52 -6.79 -11.93
CA VAL A 35 -5.81 -5.53 -12.12
C VAL A 35 -6.79 -4.40 -12.50
N GLU A 36 -7.69 -4.67 -13.44
CA GLU A 36 -8.71 -3.71 -13.87
C GLU A 36 -9.70 -3.35 -12.74
N ALA A 37 -10.08 -4.32 -11.91
CA ALA A 37 -10.95 -4.07 -10.77
C ALA A 37 -10.29 -3.10 -9.76
N PHE A 38 -9.04 -3.36 -9.37
CA PHE A 38 -8.30 -2.46 -8.48
C PHE A 38 -8.06 -1.08 -9.10
N THR A 39 -7.75 -1.02 -10.39
CA THR A 39 -7.56 0.25 -11.11
C THR A 39 -8.83 1.09 -11.08
N ARG A 40 -9.98 0.49 -11.34
CA ARG A 40 -11.27 1.19 -11.27
C ARG A 40 -11.57 1.75 -9.88
N GLU A 41 -11.27 1.00 -8.85
CA GLU A 41 -11.48 1.45 -7.47
C GLU A 41 -10.55 2.62 -7.11
N LEU A 42 -9.28 2.55 -7.51
CA LEU A 42 -8.33 3.64 -7.28
C LEU A 42 -8.74 4.92 -8.02
N VAL A 43 -9.18 4.81 -9.27
CA VAL A 43 -9.63 5.97 -10.07
C VAL A 43 -10.90 6.62 -9.50
N ARG A 44 -11.75 5.86 -8.83
CA ARG A 44 -12.96 6.37 -8.16
C ARG A 44 -12.70 6.98 -6.79
N SER A 45 -11.57 6.67 -6.19
CA SER A 45 -11.21 7.18 -4.87
C SER A 45 -10.86 8.66 -4.93
N ASP A 46 -11.28 9.42 -3.93
CA ASP A 46 -10.81 10.79 -3.74
C ASP A 46 -9.38 10.83 -3.18
N ASP A 47 -8.81 12.03 -3.09
CA ASP A 47 -7.42 12.23 -2.63
C ASP A 47 -7.18 11.72 -1.20
N TRP A 48 -8.17 11.86 -0.32
CA TRP A 48 -8.08 11.41 1.07
C TRP A 48 -8.16 9.89 1.16
N GLN A 49 -9.06 9.29 0.41
CA GLN A 49 -9.16 7.83 0.31
C GLN A 49 -7.89 7.23 -0.28
N LEU A 50 -7.34 7.83 -1.34
CA LEU A 50 -6.07 7.40 -1.94
C LEU A 50 -4.92 7.50 -0.94
N ALA A 51 -4.81 8.61 -0.20
CA ALA A 51 -3.78 8.78 0.84
C ALA A 51 -3.87 7.68 1.92
N GLY A 52 -5.08 7.37 2.38
CA GLY A 52 -5.32 6.30 3.34
C GLY A 52 -4.98 4.91 2.79
N ILE A 53 -5.37 4.61 1.55
CA ILE A 53 -5.07 3.34 0.88
C ILE A 53 -3.55 3.20 0.66
N MET A 54 -2.85 4.26 0.27
CA MET A 54 -1.40 4.27 0.11
C MET A 54 -0.69 3.98 1.44
N ALA A 55 -1.10 4.65 2.52
CA ALA A 55 -0.54 4.41 3.85
C ALA A 55 -0.78 2.96 4.32
N ALA A 56 -2.00 2.45 4.14
CA ALA A 56 -2.35 1.07 4.47
C ALA A 56 -1.57 0.06 3.63
N SER A 57 -1.42 0.31 2.32
CA SER A 57 -0.66 -0.56 1.40
C SER A 57 0.82 -0.61 1.75
N GLY A 58 1.41 0.53 2.11
CA GLY A 58 2.80 0.61 2.57
C GLY A 58 3.02 -0.16 3.87
N ALA A 59 2.10 -0.05 4.83
CA ALA A 59 2.17 -0.77 6.10
C ALA A 59 1.97 -2.28 5.91
N ALA A 60 0.93 -2.67 5.17
CA ALA A 60 0.55 -4.06 4.94
C ALA A 60 1.36 -4.76 3.84
N ARG A 61 2.19 -4.05 3.10
CA ARG A 61 2.90 -4.57 1.90
C ARG A 61 1.97 -5.31 0.92
N SER A 62 0.69 -4.97 0.94
CA SER A 62 -0.35 -5.62 0.15
C SER A 62 -1.47 -4.64 -0.18
N LEU A 63 -1.70 -4.42 -1.47
CA LEU A 63 -2.81 -3.61 -1.95
C LEU A 63 -4.16 -4.26 -1.62
N VAL A 64 -4.24 -5.58 -1.69
CA VAL A 64 -5.47 -6.33 -1.34
C VAL A 64 -5.82 -6.13 0.13
N ALA A 65 -4.84 -6.24 1.04
CA ALA A 65 -5.03 -6.00 2.46
C ALA A 65 -5.42 -4.55 2.75
N ALA A 66 -4.81 -3.58 2.05
CA ALA A 66 -5.16 -2.17 2.16
C ALA A 66 -6.62 -1.89 1.76
N PHE A 67 -7.09 -2.46 0.67
CA PHE A 67 -8.50 -2.34 0.27
C PHE A 67 -9.45 -3.04 1.24
N ALA A 68 -9.08 -4.20 1.74
CA ALA A 68 -9.89 -4.90 2.74
C ALA A 68 -10.00 -4.10 4.05
N LEU A 69 -8.90 -3.45 4.48
CA LEU A 69 -8.93 -2.48 5.59
C LEU A 69 -9.80 -1.27 5.27
N ALA A 70 -9.61 -0.64 4.11
CA ALA A 70 -10.35 0.55 3.69
C ALA A 70 -11.86 0.30 3.65
N ARG A 71 -12.28 -0.90 3.30
CA ARG A 71 -13.67 -1.31 3.26
C ARG A 71 -14.19 -1.90 4.58
N GLY A 72 -13.33 -2.05 5.58
CA GLY A 72 -13.69 -2.62 6.87
C GLY A 72 -13.93 -4.12 6.86
N HIS A 73 -13.47 -4.83 5.82
CA HIS A 73 -13.58 -6.29 5.75
C HIS A 73 -12.63 -7.02 6.70
N ILE A 74 -11.49 -6.39 6.99
CA ILE A 74 -10.52 -6.89 7.97
C ILE A 74 -10.14 -5.80 8.95
N ARG A 75 -9.71 -6.20 10.14
CA ARG A 75 -9.20 -5.31 11.19
C ARG A 75 -7.68 -5.24 11.14
N PRO A 76 -7.05 -4.16 11.69
CA PRO A 76 -5.59 -4.05 11.75
C PRO A 76 -4.90 -5.28 12.37
N ALA A 77 -5.47 -5.85 13.43
CA ALA A 77 -4.93 -7.05 14.07
C ALA A 77 -4.89 -8.26 13.11
N GLN A 78 -5.88 -8.41 12.24
CA GLN A 78 -5.90 -9.48 11.24
C GLN A 78 -4.85 -9.27 10.15
N VAL A 79 -4.59 -8.02 9.76
CA VAL A 79 -3.48 -7.71 8.83
C VAL A 79 -2.16 -8.14 9.43
N THR A 80 -1.92 -7.81 10.70
CA THR A 80 -0.69 -8.19 11.41
C THR A 80 -0.54 -9.72 11.43
N GLN A 81 -1.62 -10.46 11.69
CA GLN A 81 -1.61 -11.92 11.66
C GLN A 81 -1.28 -12.47 10.26
N LEU A 82 -1.89 -11.90 9.20
CA LEU A 82 -1.64 -12.32 7.82
C LEU A 82 -0.19 -12.09 7.40
N LEU A 83 0.41 -10.97 7.80
CA LEU A 83 1.80 -10.66 7.48
C LEU A 83 2.80 -11.54 8.24
N ARG A 84 2.42 -12.04 9.40
CA ARG A 84 3.25 -12.94 10.20
C ARG A 84 3.19 -14.40 9.76
N VAL A 85 2.24 -14.79 8.94
CA VAL A 85 2.12 -16.19 8.48
C VAL A 85 3.41 -16.67 7.83
N GLU A 86 4.08 -15.84 7.03
CA GLU A 86 5.35 -16.18 6.41
C GLU A 86 6.49 -16.28 7.43
N GLU A 87 6.53 -15.34 8.39
CA GLU A 87 7.51 -15.35 9.48
C GLU A 87 7.30 -16.54 10.42
N ASP A 88 6.04 -16.83 10.74
CA ASP A 88 5.67 -17.97 11.60
C ASP A 88 6.04 -19.30 10.93
N PHE A 89 5.87 -19.41 9.61
CA PHE A 89 6.29 -20.58 8.84
C PHE A 89 7.82 -20.74 8.85
N GLN A 90 8.56 -19.67 8.58
CA GLN A 90 10.03 -19.69 8.61
C GLN A 90 10.56 -20.00 10.01
N THR A 91 9.93 -19.44 11.05
CA THR A 91 10.31 -19.69 12.44
C THR A 91 10.02 -21.13 12.86
N GLY A 92 8.94 -21.72 12.37
CA GLY A 92 8.61 -23.14 12.60
C GLY A 92 9.61 -24.10 11.99
N GLU A 93 10.20 -23.75 10.85
CA GLU A 93 11.20 -24.58 10.15
C GLU A 93 12.62 -24.39 10.68
N TRP A 94 13.01 -23.15 11.06
CA TRP A 94 14.40 -22.76 11.35
C TRP A 94 14.68 -22.38 12.80
N GLY A 95 13.67 -22.33 13.65
CA GLY A 95 13.77 -21.91 15.05
C GLY A 95 13.68 -20.40 15.28
N VAL A 96 13.37 -20.03 16.52
CA VAL A 96 13.16 -18.62 16.94
C VAL A 96 14.51 -17.94 17.11
N VAL A 97 14.72 -16.81 16.43
CA VAL A 97 15.81 -15.87 16.76
C VAL A 97 15.30 -14.95 17.88
N GLU A 98 15.85 -15.09 19.08
CA GLU A 98 15.47 -14.26 20.23
C GLU A 98 15.76 -12.78 19.98
N GLY A 99 14.77 -11.89 20.21
CA GLY A 99 15.02 -10.52 20.62
C GLY A 99 14.62 -9.37 19.69
N GLY A 100 13.63 -9.51 18.79
CA GLY A 100 13.20 -8.37 17.97
C GLY A 100 11.72 -8.35 17.60
N HIS A 101 11.07 -9.48 17.68
CA HIS A 101 9.74 -9.69 17.10
C HIS A 101 8.59 -8.91 17.78
N ASP A 102 8.67 -8.60 19.06
CA ASP A 102 7.61 -7.92 19.80
C ASP A 102 7.50 -6.44 19.44
N ILE A 103 8.66 -5.77 19.28
CA ILE A 103 8.71 -4.34 18.92
C ILE A 103 8.26 -4.18 17.47
N ASP A 104 8.72 -5.03 16.56
CA ASP A 104 8.35 -5.00 15.15
C ASP A 104 6.85 -5.29 14.96
N ALA A 105 6.31 -6.22 15.74
CA ALA A 105 4.87 -6.52 15.73
C ALA A 105 4.02 -5.35 16.25
N ALA A 106 4.47 -4.67 17.29
CA ALA A 106 3.77 -3.50 17.83
C ALA A 106 3.84 -2.31 16.86
N ASP A 107 4.99 -2.06 16.25
CA ASP A 107 5.15 -1.01 15.23
C ASP A 107 4.28 -1.30 14.00
N LEU A 108 4.27 -2.52 13.50
CA LEU A 108 3.43 -2.93 12.38
C LEU A 108 1.95 -2.76 12.71
N ALA A 109 1.51 -3.16 13.90
CA ALA A 109 0.14 -3.00 14.36
C ALA A 109 -0.27 -1.51 14.39
N ALA A 110 0.59 -0.64 14.90
CA ALA A 110 0.35 0.80 14.94
C ALA A 110 0.26 1.40 13.52
N ARG A 111 1.19 1.03 12.62
CA ARG A 111 1.20 1.49 11.23
C ARG A 111 -0.01 1.00 10.42
N CYS A 112 -0.56 -0.16 10.74
CA CYS A 112 -1.80 -0.64 10.14
C CYS A 112 -3.05 -0.02 10.77
N ALA A 113 -3.02 0.27 12.08
CA ALA A 113 -4.16 0.86 12.79
C ALA A 113 -4.45 2.31 12.36
N ALA A 114 -3.41 3.12 12.18
CA ALA A 114 -3.56 4.52 11.82
C ALA A 114 -4.36 4.74 10.51
N PRO A 115 -3.99 4.14 9.37
CA PRO A 115 -4.76 4.29 8.14
C PRO A 115 -6.14 3.62 8.23
N ALA A 116 -6.30 2.56 9.00
CA ALA A 116 -7.60 1.92 9.19
C ALA A 116 -8.60 2.83 9.93
N VAL A 117 -8.14 3.53 10.97
CA VAL A 117 -8.96 4.53 11.68
C VAL A 117 -9.28 5.70 10.75
N PHE A 118 -8.30 6.22 10.04
CA PHE A 118 -8.50 7.32 9.11
C PHE A 118 -9.53 6.98 8.02
N LEU A 119 -9.42 5.83 7.37
CA LEU A 119 -10.35 5.36 6.35
C LEU A 119 -11.73 5.05 6.94
N GLY A 120 -11.79 4.59 8.20
CA GLY A 120 -13.03 4.41 8.93
C GLY A 120 -13.78 5.74 9.12
N LEU A 121 -13.08 6.76 9.57
CA LEU A 121 -13.65 8.11 9.76
C LEU A 121 -14.14 8.73 8.44
N LEU A 122 -13.44 8.50 7.33
CA LEU A 122 -13.89 8.95 6.00
C LEU A 122 -15.22 8.29 5.61
N ARG A 123 -15.35 6.97 5.78
CA ARG A 123 -16.60 6.25 5.51
C ARG A 123 -17.77 6.76 6.36
N ASP A 124 -17.53 6.99 7.66
CA ASP A 124 -18.54 7.50 8.56
C ASP A 124 -18.99 8.91 8.17
N ALA A 125 -18.05 9.75 7.74
CA ALA A 125 -18.35 11.10 7.25
C ALA A 125 -19.17 11.09 5.94
N GLU A 126 -18.96 10.12 5.06
CA GLU A 126 -19.72 9.94 3.83
C GLU A 126 -21.14 9.43 4.11
N ALA A 127 -21.30 8.56 5.10
CA ALA A 127 -22.60 8.01 5.47
C ALA A 127 -23.57 9.04 6.11
N VAL A 128 -23.04 10.17 6.59
CA VAL A 128 -23.81 11.27 7.21
C VAL A 128 -24.25 12.34 6.19
N ARG A 129 -23.73 12.30 4.97
CA ARG A 129 -24.08 13.24 3.89
C ARG A 129 -25.26 12.77 3.07
#